data_23fea3cacd8f9ac9d69ca8cbac51252b
#
_entry.id   23fea3cacd8f9ac9d69ca8cbac51252b
#
_cell.length_a   1.000
_cell.length_b   1.000
_cell.length_c   1.000
_cell.angle_alpha   90.00
_cell.angle_beta   90.00
_cell.angle_gamma   90.00
#
_symmetry.space_group_name_H-M   'P 1'
#
loop_
_entity.id
_entity.type
_entity.pdbx_description
1 polymer ?
#
loop_
_entity_poly.entity_id
_entity_poly.type
_entity_poly.pdbx_seq_one_letter_code
_entity_poly.pdbx_strand_id
1 'polypeptide(L)'
;MKRQWIALVAGLSVCSGAGAVLDNVAAEALMKEHGCASCHEVSSKLIGPAFQDVAARYRGDQAAAPKLRDKVKKGGTHVWGEAAMPPNVLASDADIAALVEWILSLKK
;
A
#
# COMPACT_ATOMS: atom_id res chain seq x y z
N MET A 1 11.88 -49.55 -36.48
CA MET A 1 10.97 -48.95 -35.47
C MET A 1 11.61 -47.69 -34.91
N LYS A 2 11.11 -46.54 -35.27
CA LYS A 2 11.62 -45.28 -34.74
C LYS A 2 10.81 -44.94 -33.51
N ARG A 3 11.43 -44.96 -32.33
CA ARG A 3 10.83 -44.44 -31.10
C ARG A 3 10.92 -42.93 -31.13
N GLN A 4 9.80 -42.26 -31.29
CA GLN A 4 9.72 -40.83 -31.12
C GLN A 4 9.69 -40.54 -29.62
N TRP A 5 10.71 -39.86 -29.14
CA TRP A 5 10.75 -39.30 -27.82
C TRP A 5 9.99 -37.97 -27.88
N ILE A 6 8.79 -37.94 -27.29
CA ILE A 6 8.09 -36.70 -27.10
C ILE A 6 8.70 -36.06 -25.85
N ALA A 7 9.53 -35.07 -26.07
CA ALA A 7 9.98 -34.22 -24.95
C ALA A 7 8.81 -33.37 -24.49
N LEU A 8 8.24 -33.72 -23.35
CA LEU A 8 7.31 -32.84 -22.63
C LEU A 8 8.13 -31.64 -22.09
N VAL A 9 8.03 -30.53 -22.78
CA VAL A 9 8.52 -29.27 -22.22
C VAL A 9 7.47 -28.83 -21.21
N ALA A 10 7.72 -29.09 -19.94
CA ALA A 10 6.96 -28.49 -18.86
C ALA A 10 7.30 -27.00 -18.86
N GLY A 11 6.39 -26.19 -19.39
CA GLY A 11 6.50 -24.76 -19.30
C GLY A 11 6.37 -24.35 -17.83
N LEU A 12 7.47 -23.94 -17.20
CA LEU A 12 7.42 -23.24 -15.93
C LEU A 12 6.75 -21.89 -16.20
N SER A 13 5.49 -21.79 -15.80
CA SER A 13 4.82 -20.50 -15.68
C SER A 13 5.44 -19.78 -14.49
N VAL A 14 6.42 -18.94 -14.77
CA VAL A 14 6.94 -18.03 -13.77
C VAL A 14 5.87 -16.95 -13.59
N CYS A 15 5.06 -17.06 -12.54
CA CYS A 15 4.32 -15.91 -12.04
C CYS A 15 5.36 -14.86 -11.63
N SER A 16 5.64 -13.92 -12.49
CA SER A 16 6.38 -12.72 -12.11
C SER A 16 5.51 -11.98 -11.10
N GLY A 17 5.88 -12.09 -9.81
CA GLY A 17 5.20 -11.42 -8.73
C GLY A 17 5.47 -9.92 -8.74
N ALA A 18 4.94 -9.19 -9.71
CA ALA A 18 4.57 -7.83 -9.46
C ALA A 18 3.38 -7.92 -8.50
N GLY A 19 3.62 -7.62 -7.20
CA GLY A 19 2.60 -7.72 -6.18
C GLY A 19 1.36 -6.98 -6.61
N ALA A 20 0.23 -7.68 -6.71
CA ALA A 20 -1.04 -7.05 -6.97
C ALA A 20 -1.32 -6.06 -5.84
N VAL A 21 -1.74 -4.84 -6.21
CA VAL A 21 -2.24 -3.86 -5.25
C VAL A 21 -3.43 -4.47 -4.52
N LEU A 22 -3.54 -4.23 -3.21
CA LEU A 22 -4.67 -4.68 -2.42
C LEU A 22 -5.99 -4.23 -3.06
N ASP A 23 -7.00 -5.08 -3.03
CA ASP A 23 -8.36 -4.62 -3.29
C ASP A 23 -8.89 -3.77 -2.12
N ASN A 24 -9.97 -3.03 -2.35
CA ASN A 24 -10.50 -2.10 -1.37
C ASN A 24 -10.95 -2.80 -0.08
N VAL A 25 -11.51 -4.00 -0.17
CA VAL A 25 -11.98 -4.75 1.01
C VAL A 25 -10.81 -5.17 1.88
N ALA A 26 -9.75 -5.70 1.27
CA ALA A 26 -8.54 -6.08 1.98
C ALA A 26 -7.83 -4.87 2.61
N ALA A 27 -7.75 -3.77 1.88
CA ALA A 27 -7.16 -2.53 2.39
C ALA A 27 -7.93 -1.96 3.58
N GLU A 28 -9.25 -1.91 3.50
CA GLU A 28 -10.09 -1.46 4.62
C GLU A 28 -9.96 -2.34 5.85
N ALA A 29 -9.85 -3.65 5.67
CA ALA A 29 -9.62 -4.58 6.77
C ALA A 29 -8.28 -4.30 7.46
N LEU A 30 -7.20 -4.11 6.71
CA LEU A 30 -5.89 -3.75 7.26
C LEU A 30 -5.89 -2.37 7.94
N MET A 31 -6.59 -1.41 7.39
CA MET A 31 -6.71 -0.08 8.00
C MET A 31 -7.39 -0.14 9.37
N LYS A 32 -8.43 -0.96 9.51
CA LYS A 32 -9.11 -1.17 10.78
C LYS A 32 -8.23 -1.93 11.77
N GLU A 33 -7.57 -2.98 11.31
CA GLU A 33 -6.67 -3.78 12.14
C GLU A 33 -5.55 -2.96 12.73
N HIS A 34 -4.98 -2.06 11.95
CA HIS A 34 -3.83 -1.25 12.35
C HIS A 34 -4.19 0.16 12.85
N GLY A 35 -5.46 0.46 13.02
CA GLY A 35 -5.92 1.72 13.59
C GLY A 35 -5.90 2.93 12.66
N CYS A 36 -5.60 2.76 11.39
CA CYS A 36 -5.55 3.85 10.41
C CYS A 36 -6.91 4.53 10.25
N ALA A 37 -7.98 3.75 10.27
CA ALA A 37 -9.35 4.22 10.08
C ALA A 37 -9.86 5.14 11.20
N SER A 38 -9.16 5.23 12.31
CA SER A 38 -9.49 6.16 13.39
C SER A 38 -9.21 7.63 13.03
N CYS A 39 -8.27 7.85 12.11
CA CYS A 39 -7.81 9.19 11.73
C CYS A 39 -7.91 9.48 10.24
N HIS A 40 -8.06 8.46 9.40
CA HIS A 40 -8.10 8.58 7.96
C HIS A 40 -9.35 7.95 7.37
N GLU A 41 -9.86 8.59 6.33
CA GLU A 41 -10.87 8.04 5.41
C GLU A 41 -10.35 8.11 3.98
N VAL A 42 -11.00 7.39 3.07
CA VAL A 42 -10.58 7.36 1.67
C VAL A 42 -10.80 8.70 0.99
N SER A 43 -11.96 9.30 1.16
CA SER A 43 -12.39 10.48 0.39
C SER A 43 -12.67 11.72 1.23
N SER A 44 -12.57 11.64 2.55
CA SER A 44 -12.88 12.75 3.46
C SER A 44 -11.75 12.97 4.44
N LYS A 45 -11.49 14.24 4.73
CA LYS A 45 -10.59 14.59 5.83
C LYS A 45 -11.26 14.30 7.17
N LEU A 46 -10.52 13.58 8.01
CA LEU A 46 -10.84 13.42 9.43
C LEU A 46 -9.81 14.19 10.27
N ILE A 47 -9.16 13.51 11.20
CA ILE A 47 -7.99 14.05 11.91
C ILE A 47 -6.80 14.13 10.97
N GLY A 48 -6.58 13.08 10.20
CA GLY A 48 -5.60 13.05 9.12
C GLY A 48 -6.21 13.33 7.74
N PRO A 49 -5.38 13.50 6.72
CA PRO A 49 -5.86 13.74 5.35
C PRO A 49 -6.60 12.54 4.79
N ALA A 50 -7.52 12.82 3.85
CA ALA A 50 -8.09 11.77 3.01
C ALA A 50 -7.01 11.04 2.23
N PHE A 51 -7.11 9.74 2.10
CA PHE A 51 -6.11 8.97 1.35
C PHE A 51 -6.06 9.36 -0.14
N GLN A 52 -7.18 9.76 -0.73
CA GLN A 52 -7.20 10.31 -2.09
C GLN A 52 -6.38 11.59 -2.22
N ASP A 53 -6.35 12.43 -1.20
CA ASP A 53 -5.54 13.65 -1.18
C ASP A 53 -4.05 13.31 -1.01
N VAL A 54 -3.72 12.30 -0.23
CA VAL A 54 -2.36 11.78 -0.15
C VAL A 54 -1.90 11.29 -1.51
N ALA A 55 -2.70 10.49 -2.19
CA ALA A 55 -2.40 10.00 -3.53
C ALA A 55 -2.19 11.15 -4.53
N ALA A 56 -3.05 12.15 -4.49
CA ALA A 56 -2.95 13.32 -5.37
C ALA A 56 -1.67 14.12 -5.12
N ARG A 57 -1.31 14.34 -3.87
CA ARG A 57 -0.11 15.10 -3.49
C ARG A 57 1.17 14.44 -3.96
N TYR A 58 1.24 13.12 -3.93
CA TYR A 58 2.45 12.37 -4.27
C TYR A 58 2.42 11.77 -5.68
N ARG A 59 1.46 12.16 -6.51
CA ARG A 59 1.35 11.65 -7.88
C ARG A 59 2.60 12.00 -8.69
N GLY A 60 3.21 10.99 -9.29
CA GLY A 60 4.44 11.15 -10.06
C GLY A 60 5.73 11.22 -9.23
N ASP A 61 5.65 11.21 -7.90
CA ASP A 61 6.81 11.14 -7.03
C ASP A 61 7.21 9.68 -6.79
N GLN A 62 8.27 9.23 -7.46
CA GLN A 62 8.77 7.86 -7.33
C GLN A 62 9.39 7.58 -5.95
N ALA A 63 9.74 8.60 -5.20
CA ALA A 63 10.24 8.46 -3.83
C ALA A 63 9.13 8.44 -2.78
N ALA A 64 7.87 8.60 -3.17
CA ALA A 64 6.76 8.69 -2.24
C ALA A 64 6.55 7.41 -1.41
N ALA A 65 6.61 6.23 -2.02
CA ALA A 65 6.36 4.98 -1.33
C ALA A 65 7.30 4.76 -0.13
N PRO A 66 8.63 4.83 -0.27
CA PRO A 66 9.52 4.70 0.88
C PRO A 66 9.34 5.81 1.92
N LYS A 67 9.08 7.04 1.51
CA LYS A 67 8.80 8.15 2.43
C LYS A 67 7.55 7.90 3.27
N LEU A 68 6.48 7.43 2.64
CA LEU A 68 5.22 7.17 3.33
C LEU A 68 5.29 5.94 4.23
N ARG A 69 6.00 4.90 3.84
CA ARG A 69 6.27 3.76 4.72
C ARG A 69 6.99 4.19 5.98
N ASP A 70 8.01 5.02 5.85
CA ASP A 70 8.74 5.57 6.99
C ASP A 70 7.85 6.45 7.86
N LYS A 71 7.02 7.28 7.24
CA LYS A 71 6.05 8.14 7.92
C LYS A 71 5.06 7.34 8.77
N VAL A 72 4.50 6.27 8.25
CA VAL A 72 3.58 5.40 9.00
C VAL A 72 4.30 4.76 10.19
N LYS A 73 5.50 4.29 9.98
CA LYS A 73 6.28 3.60 11.01
C LYS A 73 6.72 4.51 12.14
N LYS A 74 7.20 5.69 11.80
CA LYS A 74 7.79 6.66 12.75
C LYS A 74 6.84 7.77 13.20
N GLY A 75 5.74 7.96 12.49
CA GLY A 75 4.85 9.09 12.70
C GLY A 75 5.40 10.40 12.15
N GLY A 76 4.70 11.49 12.40
CA GLY A 76 5.15 12.81 11.99
C GLY A 76 4.17 13.91 12.34
N THR A 77 4.61 15.16 12.16
CA THR A 77 3.86 16.37 12.44
C THR A 77 4.02 17.38 11.32
N HIS A 78 3.07 18.32 11.22
CA HIS A 78 3.14 19.50 10.34
C HIS A 78 3.21 19.24 8.83
N VAL A 79 2.97 18.02 8.36
CA VAL A 79 2.93 17.73 6.92
C VAL A 79 1.57 18.08 6.32
N TRP A 80 0.51 17.84 7.06
CA TRP A 80 -0.89 18.07 6.66
C TRP A 80 -1.66 18.96 7.64
N GLY A 81 -0.98 19.84 8.33
CA GLY A 81 -1.51 20.67 9.36
C GLY A 81 -0.90 20.34 10.73
N GLU A 82 -1.57 20.75 11.81
CA GLU A 82 -1.01 20.65 13.16
C GLU A 82 -1.17 19.27 13.79
N ALA A 83 -2.12 18.47 13.33
CA ALA A 83 -2.36 17.15 13.89
C ALA A 83 -1.15 16.23 13.71
N ALA A 84 -0.75 15.59 14.81
CA ALA A 84 0.32 14.61 14.77
C ALA A 84 -0.20 13.24 14.34
N MET A 85 0.54 12.57 13.48
CA MET A 85 0.34 11.16 13.20
C MET A 85 1.25 10.37 14.13
N PRO A 86 0.69 9.53 15.03
CA PRO A 86 1.52 8.73 15.93
C PRO A 86 2.25 7.63 15.16
N PRO A 87 3.40 7.16 15.67
CA PRO A 87 4.06 5.99 15.10
C PRO A 87 3.16 4.76 15.13
N ASN A 88 3.11 4.01 14.04
CA ASN A 88 2.43 2.73 14.02
C ASN A 88 3.42 1.61 14.37
N VAL A 89 3.33 1.11 15.57
CA VAL A 89 4.26 0.08 16.10
C VAL A 89 3.72 -1.35 15.97
N LEU A 90 2.46 -1.50 15.55
CA LEU A 90 1.78 -2.79 15.49
C LEU A 90 1.81 -3.41 14.09
N ALA A 91 1.75 -2.59 13.04
CA ALA A 91 1.73 -3.08 11.67
C ALA A 91 3.11 -3.61 11.24
N SER A 92 3.11 -4.76 10.56
CA SER A 92 4.32 -5.28 9.93
C SER A 92 4.78 -4.37 8.79
N ASP A 93 6.06 -4.43 8.45
CA ASP A 93 6.60 -3.70 7.30
C ASP A 93 5.90 -4.11 6.00
N ALA A 94 5.52 -5.38 5.85
CA ALA A 94 4.78 -5.87 4.70
C ALA A 94 3.37 -5.26 4.60
N ASP A 95 2.64 -5.17 5.70
CA ASP A 95 1.31 -4.56 5.73
C ASP A 95 1.38 -3.05 5.48
N ILE A 96 2.35 -2.37 6.05
CA ILE A 96 2.58 -0.94 5.79
C ILE A 96 2.88 -0.71 4.30
N ALA A 97 3.75 -1.52 3.72
CA ALA A 97 4.09 -1.42 2.29
C ALA A 97 2.87 -1.65 1.40
N ALA A 98 2.06 -2.66 1.69
CA ALA A 98 0.85 -2.97 0.95
C ALA A 98 -0.19 -1.85 1.05
N LEU A 99 -0.40 -1.29 2.23
CA LEU A 99 -1.30 -0.16 2.44
C LEU A 99 -0.83 1.10 1.72
N VAL A 100 0.46 1.42 1.78
CA VAL A 100 1.02 2.59 1.10
C VAL A 100 0.86 2.47 -0.41
N GLU A 101 1.12 1.32 -1.00
CA GLU A 101 0.89 1.08 -2.42
C GLU A 101 -0.57 1.26 -2.80
N TRP A 102 -1.49 0.73 -2.00
CA TRP A 102 -2.92 0.91 -2.23
C TRP A 102 -3.33 2.39 -2.15
N ILE A 103 -2.87 3.12 -1.13
CA ILE A 103 -3.13 4.56 -0.98
C ILE A 103 -2.66 5.32 -2.22
N LEU A 104 -1.43 5.08 -2.66
CA LEU A 104 -0.86 5.76 -3.83
C LEU A 104 -1.55 5.39 -5.15
N SER A 105 -2.27 4.29 -5.20
CA SER A 105 -3.05 3.86 -6.36
C SER A 105 -4.41 4.55 -6.48
N LEU A 106 -4.86 5.23 -5.43
CA LEU A 106 -6.19 5.85 -5.39
C LEU A 106 -6.28 7.00 -6.39
N LYS A 107 -7.43 7.10 -7.02
CA LYS A 107 -7.80 8.21 -7.91
C LYS A 107 -8.86 9.06 -7.23
N LYS A 108 -8.75 10.34 -7.48
CA LYS A 108 -9.73 11.30 -6.97
C LYS A 108 -10.91 11.40 -7.92
#